data_43473e6592fe5031d0f92a0d512cb5f9
#
_entry.id   43473e6592fe5031d0f92a0d512cb5f9
#
_cell.length_a   1.000
_cell.length_b   1.000
_cell.length_c   1.000
_cell.angle_alpha   90.00
_cell.angle_beta   90.00
_cell.angle_gamma   90.00
#
_symmetry.space_group_name_H-M   'P 1'
#
loop_
_entity.id
_entity.type
_entity.pdbx_description
1 polymer ?
#
loop_
_entity_poly.entity_id
_entity_poly.type
_entity_poly.pdbx_seq_one_letter_code
_entity_poly.pdbx_strand_id
1 'polypeptide(L)'
;MAYTDYYKILGISKTASEEDVKKAYRKLARKLHPDLNPNDKEANKKFQQINEANEVLSDPEKRKKYDQYREQYGENWENAEQFEKARQSGGNGGRRRSGQSANPFSDFGGGDDFGEGQYSDFFEQMFGSGARGSGSRSTKFRGQDYQAELHLSLHDASKTHTQTLTINEKNIRITIPAGVENGQVIRLKNHGAPGANGGPNGDLYITFIIAPDPVFKRVGNDLYINLDVDLYTAVLGGEVMVDTLDGKIKLKVKPGTQNGTKSRLKGKGFPVYKKEGSFGDLFVTYNVLIPTNLTARQNELFTELSKMK
;
A
#
# COMPACT_ATOMS: atom_id res chain seq x y z
N MET A 1 -43.58 10.97 0.19
CA MET A 1 -42.22 11.42 0.47
C MET A 1 -42.11 12.93 0.42
N ALA A 2 -41.28 13.58 1.20
CA ALA A 2 -41.28 15.05 1.31
C ALA A 2 -40.37 15.66 0.22
N TYR A 3 -40.87 16.69 -0.45
CA TYR A 3 -40.10 17.52 -1.36
C TYR A 3 -38.89 18.10 -0.67
N THR A 4 -37.71 17.92 -1.33
CA THR A 4 -36.43 18.38 -0.78
C THR A 4 -36.00 19.67 -1.50
N ASP A 5 -36.06 20.82 -0.78
CA ASP A 5 -35.63 22.11 -1.34
C ASP A 5 -34.11 22.28 -1.21
N TYR A 6 -33.36 21.95 -2.27
CA TYR A 6 -31.92 22.04 -2.30
C TYR A 6 -31.35 23.44 -2.10
N TYR A 7 -32.06 24.49 -2.51
CA TYR A 7 -31.66 25.87 -2.23
C TYR A 7 -31.72 26.20 -0.74
N LYS A 8 -32.79 25.75 -0.05
CA LYS A 8 -32.91 25.90 1.40
C LYS A 8 -31.87 25.10 2.16
N ILE A 9 -31.54 23.89 1.70
CA ILE A 9 -30.51 23.04 2.33
C ILE A 9 -29.14 23.72 2.28
N LEU A 10 -28.75 24.32 1.15
CA LEU A 10 -27.52 25.08 1.03
C LEU A 10 -27.60 26.48 1.64
N GLY A 11 -28.80 26.97 1.98
CA GLY A 11 -29.01 28.31 2.52
C GLY A 11 -28.69 29.43 1.50
N ILE A 12 -29.00 29.20 0.22
CA ILE A 12 -28.75 30.14 -0.88
C ILE A 12 -30.03 30.56 -1.61
N SER A 13 -29.96 31.65 -2.33
CA SER A 13 -31.06 32.13 -3.19
C SER A 13 -31.24 31.22 -4.43
N LYS A 14 -32.46 31.18 -4.97
CA LYS A 14 -32.76 30.52 -6.24
C LYS A 14 -31.96 31.11 -7.41
N THR A 15 -31.57 32.37 -7.30
CA THR A 15 -30.78 33.12 -8.31
C THR A 15 -29.29 33.02 -8.06
N ALA A 16 -28.85 32.19 -7.08
CA ALA A 16 -27.45 32.03 -6.76
C ALA A 16 -26.63 31.51 -7.96
N SER A 17 -25.43 32.04 -8.14
CA SER A 17 -24.49 31.58 -9.14
C SER A 17 -23.93 30.18 -8.80
N GLU A 18 -23.33 29.53 -9.79
CA GLU A 18 -22.63 28.27 -9.57
C GLU A 18 -21.51 28.40 -8.53
N GLU A 19 -20.84 29.56 -8.52
CA GLU A 19 -19.79 29.87 -7.54
C GLU A 19 -20.37 29.98 -6.10
N ASP A 20 -21.55 30.57 -5.95
CA ASP A 20 -22.24 30.68 -4.67
C ASP A 20 -22.66 29.30 -4.16
N VAL A 21 -23.14 28.43 -5.03
CA VAL A 21 -23.45 27.03 -4.72
C VAL A 21 -22.22 26.32 -4.15
N LYS A 22 -21.11 26.39 -4.87
CA LYS A 22 -19.83 25.77 -4.45
C LYS A 22 -19.28 26.34 -3.14
N LYS A 23 -19.45 27.65 -2.92
CA LYS A 23 -19.02 28.32 -1.69
C LYS A 23 -19.86 27.92 -0.49
N ALA A 24 -21.19 27.87 -0.65
CA ALA A 24 -22.13 27.46 0.38
C ALA A 24 -21.90 25.99 0.78
N TYR A 25 -21.78 25.11 -0.22
CA TYR A 25 -21.46 23.71 0.00
C TYR A 25 -20.17 23.53 0.80
N ARG A 26 -19.05 24.15 0.38
CA ARG A 26 -17.77 24.02 1.10
C ARG A 26 -17.85 24.47 2.55
N LYS A 27 -18.61 25.51 2.84
CA LYS A 27 -18.83 26.03 4.20
C LYS A 27 -19.56 24.99 5.06
N LEU A 28 -20.65 24.41 4.54
CA LEU A 28 -21.48 23.44 5.24
C LEU A 28 -20.76 22.08 5.37
N ALA A 29 -20.07 21.62 4.33
CA ALA A 29 -19.35 20.37 4.33
C ALA A 29 -18.24 20.34 5.40
N ARG A 30 -17.50 21.44 5.58
CA ARG A 30 -16.52 21.56 6.68
C ARG A 30 -17.16 21.46 8.06
N LYS A 31 -18.35 22.07 8.24
CA LYS A 31 -19.06 22.08 9.52
C LYS A 31 -19.66 20.72 9.87
N LEU A 32 -20.15 20.00 8.87
CA LEU A 32 -20.88 18.74 9.02
C LEU A 32 -20.02 17.51 8.71
N HIS A 33 -18.69 17.68 8.54
CA HIS A 33 -17.80 16.58 8.20
C HIS A 33 -17.86 15.47 9.24
N PRO A 34 -17.91 14.18 8.81
CA PRO A 34 -17.98 13.05 9.73
C PRO A 34 -16.83 13.01 10.74
N ASP A 35 -15.62 13.41 10.36
CA ASP A 35 -14.45 13.46 11.24
C ASP A 35 -14.60 14.49 12.37
N LEU A 36 -15.34 15.58 12.12
CA LEU A 36 -15.61 16.61 13.12
C LEU A 36 -16.86 16.34 13.96
N ASN A 37 -17.73 15.43 13.48
CA ASN A 37 -18.99 15.07 14.12
C ASN A 37 -19.12 13.54 14.23
N PRO A 38 -18.17 12.83 14.87
CA PRO A 38 -18.21 11.39 14.98
C PRO A 38 -19.45 10.95 15.77
N ASN A 39 -20.22 10.01 15.20
CA ASN A 39 -21.44 9.45 15.77
C ASN A 39 -22.68 10.38 15.84
N ASP A 40 -22.64 11.57 15.24
CA ASP A 40 -23.83 12.44 15.11
C ASP A 40 -24.64 12.05 13.87
N LYS A 41 -25.72 11.29 14.08
CA LYS A 41 -26.62 10.84 13.00
C LYS A 41 -27.32 12.00 12.28
N GLU A 42 -27.61 13.09 12.98
CA GLU A 42 -28.22 14.28 12.40
C GLU A 42 -27.23 15.05 11.52
N ALA A 43 -25.98 15.17 11.96
CA ALA A 43 -24.92 15.75 11.15
C ALA A 43 -24.67 14.93 9.88
N ASN A 44 -24.61 13.60 9.98
CA ASN A 44 -24.45 12.71 8.84
C ASN A 44 -25.62 12.83 7.84
N LYS A 45 -26.85 12.86 8.31
CA LYS A 45 -28.02 13.05 7.45
C LYS A 45 -28.00 14.41 6.73
N LYS A 46 -27.63 15.47 7.43
CA LYS A 46 -27.47 16.81 6.84
C LYS A 46 -26.30 16.84 5.83
N PHE A 47 -25.22 16.13 6.12
CA PHE A 47 -24.09 16.01 5.19
C PHE A 47 -24.50 15.33 3.89
N GLN A 48 -25.31 14.27 3.95
CA GLN A 48 -25.88 13.63 2.75
C GLN A 48 -26.74 14.61 1.94
N GLN A 49 -27.62 15.35 2.62
CA GLN A 49 -28.50 16.31 1.98
C GLN A 49 -27.74 17.46 1.28
N ILE A 50 -26.64 17.96 1.88
CA ILE A 50 -25.82 19.00 1.21
C ILE A 50 -25.05 18.44 0.02
N ASN A 51 -24.65 17.17 0.06
CA ASN A 51 -23.99 16.53 -1.09
C ASN A 51 -24.96 16.39 -2.27
N GLU A 52 -26.19 15.91 -2.03
CA GLU A 52 -27.24 15.85 -3.05
C GLU A 52 -27.53 17.24 -3.63
N ALA A 53 -27.71 18.24 -2.76
CA ALA A 53 -28.00 19.61 -3.17
C ALA A 53 -26.87 20.18 -4.04
N ASN A 54 -25.62 19.92 -3.68
CA ASN A 54 -24.48 20.35 -4.48
C ASN A 54 -24.43 19.64 -5.83
N GLU A 55 -24.66 18.33 -5.88
CA GLU A 55 -24.64 17.55 -7.12
C GLU A 55 -25.69 18.02 -8.12
N VAL A 56 -26.87 18.39 -7.63
CA VAL A 56 -27.96 18.87 -8.50
C VAL A 56 -27.76 20.32 -8.92
N LEU A 57 -27.35 21.20 -8.00
CA LEU A 57 -27.32 22.64 -8.27
C LEU A 57 -26.00 23.12 -8.91
N SER A 58 -24.92 22.33 -8.85
CA SER A 58 -23.66 22.66 -9.51
C SER A 58 -23.60 22.24 -10.96
N ASP A 59 -24.49 21.35 -11.42
CA ASP A 59 -24.59 20.91 -12.82
C ASP A 59 -25.73 21.70 -13.49
N PRO A 60 -25.46 22.49 -14.55
CA PRO A 60 -26.48 23.31 -15.21
C PRO A 60 -27.68 22.51 -15.75
N GLU A 61 -27.44 21.30 -16.27
CA GLU A 61 -28.51 20.45 -16.82
C GLU A 61 -29.39 19.87 -15.71
N LYS A 62 -28.78 19.38 -14.62
CA LYS A 62 -29.49 18.87 -13.45
C LYS A 62 -30.27 20.00 -12.78
N ARG A 63 -29.64 21.17 -12.59
CA ARG A 63 -30.28 22.35 -12.01
C ARG A 63 -31.50 22.79 -12.80
N LYS A 64 -31.36 22.89 -14.11
CA LYS A 64 -32.48 23.24 -15.01
C LYS A 64 -33.64 22.24 -14.90
N LYS A 65 -33.34 20.95 -14.85
CA LYS A 65 -34.35 19.90 -14.67
C LYS A 65 -35.02 20.03 -13.29
N TYR A 66 -34.26 20.27 -12.24
CA TYR A 66 -34.75 20.47 -10.88
C TYR A 66 -35.63 21.72 -10.76
N ASP A 67 -35.22 22.83 -11.38
CA ASP A 67 -36.00 24.09 -11.36
C ASP A 67 -37.31 23.95 -12.13
N GLN A 68 -37.32 23.24 -13.27
CA GLN A 68 -38.55 22.91 -14.01
C GLN A 68 -39.53 22.09 -13.19
N TYR A 69 -39.06 21.07 -12.48
CA TYR A 69 -39.87 20.25 -11.58
C TYR A 69 -40.44 21.08 -10.42
N ARG A 70 -39.64 21.98 -9.88
CA ARG A 70 -40.04 22.86 -8.82
C ARG A 70 -41.12 23.88 -9.25
N GLU A 71 -40.99 24.45 -10.43
CA GLU A 71 -41.98 25.39 -10.98
C GLU A 71 -43.33 24.70 -11.28
N GLN A 72 -43.23 23.44 -11.75
CA GLN A 72 -44.40 22.71 -12.21
C GLN A 72 -45.19 22.05 -11.06
N TYR A 73 -44.52 21.59 -10.01
CA TYR A 73 -45.13 20.76 -8.98
C TYR A 73 -44.98 21.31 -7.54
N GLY A 74 -44.06 22.21 -7.27
CA GLY A 74 -43.87 22.83 -5.95
C GLY A 74 -43.80 21.81 -4.82
N GLU A 75 -44.66 22.00 -3.78
CA GLU A 75 -44.78 21.09 -2.65
C GLU A 75 -45.63 19.82 -2.97
N ASN A 76 -46.30 19.78 -4.12
CA ASN A 76 -47.22 18.69 -4.54
C ASN A 76 -46.58 17.71 -5.55
N TRP A 77 -45.28 17.48 -5.45
CA TRP A 77 -44.53 16.64 -6.37
C TRP A 77 -45.02 15.16 -6.44
N GLU A 78 -45.71 14.66 -5.42
CA GLU A 78 -46.30 13.32 -5.40
C GLU A 78 -47.31 13.11 -6.54
N ASN A 79 -47.97 14.18 -6.96
CA ASN A 79 -48.88 14.15 -8.11
C ASN A 79 -48.14 14.15 -9.45
N ALA A 80 -46.87 14.58 -9.46
CA ALA A 80 -46.03 14.61 -10.66
C ALA A 80 -45.70 13.21 -11.14
N GLU A 81 -45.51 12.25 -10.26
CA GLU A 81 -45.19 10.87 -10.59
C GLU A 81 -46.33 10.16 -11.35
N GLN A 82 -47.59 10.44 -10.97
CA GLN A 82 -48.75 9.90 -11.69
C GLN A 82 -48.88 10.53 -13.09
N PHE A 83 -48.56 11.78 -13.24
CA PHE A 83 -48.60 12.49 -14.54
C PHE A 83 -47.51 12.08 -15.50
N GLU A 84 -46.27 11.83 -15.01
CA GLU A 84 -45.17 11.36 -15.87
C GLU A 84 -45.35 9.90 -16.29
N LYS A 85 -45.86 9.03 -15.44
CA LYS A 85 -46.23 7.64 -15.86
C LYS A 85 -47.30 7.63 -16.94
N ALA A 86 -48.25 8.58 -16.89
CA ALA A 86 -49.24 8.74 -17.95
C ALA A 86 -48.67 9.32 -19.26
N ARG A 87 -47.61 10.13 -19.18
CA ARG A 87 -46.95 10.76 -20.32
C ARG A 87 -45.93 9.83 -21.02
N GLN A 88 -45.28 8.91 -20.30
CA GLN A 88 -44.35 7.93 -20.85
C GLN A 88 -45.07 6.78 -21.60
N SER A 89 -46.35 6.57 -21.35
CA SER A 89 -47.13 5.59 -22.09
C SER A 89 -47.59 6.08 -23.47
N GLY A 90 -47.34 7.33 -23.85
CA GLY A 90 -47.81 7.93 -25.11
C GLY A 90 -46.83 8.90 -25.74
N GLY A 91 -45.71 8.45 -26.31
CA GLY A 91 -44.92 9.37 -27.12
C GLY A 91 -43.51 8.93 -27.48
N ASN A 92 -43.38 8.40 -28.63
CA ASN A 92 -42.13 8.07 -29.35
C ASN A 92 -41.39 9.34 -29.82
N GLY A 93 -40.05 9.40 -29.66
CA GLY A 93 -39.18 10.16 -30.57
C GLY A 93 -38.29 11.24 -30.00
N GLY A 94 -36.99 11.12 -30.17
CA GLY A 94 -36.09 12.26 -30.23
C GLY A 94 -34.66 12.04 -29.67
N ARG A 95 -33.76 11.67 -30.57
CA ARG A 95 -32.31 11.62 -30.41
C ARG A 95 -31.71 13.00 -30.04
N ARG A 96 -30.70 13.08 -29.14
CA ARG A 96 -29.35 13.62 -29.45
C ARG A 96 -28.48 13.97 -28.26
N ARG A 97 -27.26 13.45 -28.33
CA ARG A 97 -25.89 13.98 -28.15
C ARG A 97 -25.32 14.18 -26.76
N SER A 98 -24.24 13.43 -26.63
CA SER A 98 -23.14 13.42 -25.65
C SER A 98 -22.56 14.81 -25.36
N GLY A 99 -22.36 15.08 -24.07
CA GLY A 99 -21.43 16.06 -23.56
C GLY A 99 -20.62 15.42 -22.43
N GLN A 100 -19.35 15.36 -22.63
CA GLN A 100 -18.34 14.81 -21.72
C GLN A 100 -18.23 15.75 -20.52
N SER A 101 -18.80 15.39 -19.38
CA SER A 101 -18.63 16.11 -18.12
C SER A 101 -17.56 15.40 -17.32
N ALA A 102 -16.37 16.00 -17.30
CA ALA A 102 -15.35 15.66 -16.33
C ALA A 102 -15.90 16.02 -14.94
N ASN A 103 -15.93 15.03 -14.04
CA ASN A 103 -16.28 15.26 -12.64
C ASN A 103 -15.24 16.17 -11.99
N PRO A 104 -15.59 17.41 -11.58
CA PRO A 104 -14.66 18.30 -10.90
C PRO A 104 -14.35 17.86 -9.46
N PHE A 105 -14.87 16.71 -9.02
CA PHE A 105 -14.81 16.26 -7.64
C PHE A 105 -13.69 15.26 -7.34
N SER A 106 -12.88 14.87 -8.34
CA SER A 106 -11.78 13.93 -8.10
C SER A 106 -10.55 14.52 -7.40
N ASP A 107 -10.52 15.85 -7.24
CA ASP A 107 -9.36 16.56 -6.68
C ASP A 107 -9.53 17.00 -5.20
N PHE A 108 -10.68 16.73 -4.60
CA PHE A 108 -10.90 17.00 -3.19
C PHE A 108 -10.92 15.70 -2.39
N GLY A 109 -9.71 15.24 -2.06
CA GLY A 109 -9.35 14.01 -1.39
C GLY A 109 -10.37 13.47 -0.40
N GLY A 110 -10.82 12.26 -0.69
CA GLY A 110 -11.60 11.49 0.27
C GLY A 110 -12.38 10.37 -0.39
N GLY A 111 -11.79 9.20 -0.42
CA GLY A 111 -12.37 7.88 -0.28
C GLY A 111 -13.64 7.57 -1.06
N ASP A 112 -13.51 6.66 -1.99
CA ASP A 112 -14.56 5.80 -2.56
C ASP A 112 -15.24 4.92 -1.49
N ASP A 113 -15.87 5.53 -0.48
CA ASP A 113 -16.62 4.77 0.55
C ASP A 113 -18.05 5.28 0.77
N PHE A 114 -18.64 5.95 -0.20
CA PHE A 114 -20.07 6.20 -0.21
C PHE A 114 -20.79 5.13 -1.05
N GLY A 115 -21.10 4.00 -0.40
CA GLY A 115 -21.78 2.87 -0.97
C GLY A 115 -23.11 3.22 -1.65
N GLU A 116 -23.46 2.48 -2.69
CA GLU A 116 -24.78 2.41 -3.32
C GLU A 116 -25.88 2.36 -2.23
N GLY A 117 -26.70 3.42 -2.13
CA GLY A 117 -27.86 3.45 -1.22
C GLY A 117 -27.96 4.68 -0.32
N GLN A 118 -27.16 5.74 -0.53
CA GLN A 118 -27.15 6.91 0.35
C GLN A 118 -27.84 8.17 -0.21
N TYR A 119 -28.42 8.11 -1.40
CA TYR A 119 -29.20 9.21 -1.94
C TYR A 119 -30.66 9.11 -1.50
N SER A 120 -31.34 10.28 -1.40
CA SER A 120 -32.76 10.28 -1.09
C SER A 120 -33.59 9.67 -2.21
N ASP A 121 -34.72 9.07 -1.87
CA ASP A 121 -35.65 8.53 -2.86
C ASP A 121 -36.09 9.59 -3.89
N PHE A 122 -36.08 10.86 -3.50
CA PHE A 122 -36.36 11.99 -4.38
C PHE A 122 -35.24 12.16 -5.44
N PHE A 123 -33.98 12.06 -5.06
CA PHE A 123 -32.84 12.12 -5.97
C PHE A 123 -32.84 10.93 -6.94
N GLU A 124 -33.06 9.73 -6.42
CA GLU A 124 -33.10 8.51 -7.23
C GLU A 124 -34.23 8.55 -8.26
N GLN A 125 -35.40 9.04 -7.92
CA GLN A 125 -36.49 9.18 -8.87
C GLN A 125 -36.24 10.25 -9.93
N MET A 126 -35.69 11.40 -9.55
CA MET A 126 -35.47 12.51 -10.48
C MET A 126 -34.24 12.29 -11.38
N PHE A 127 -33.21 11.67 -10.86
CA PHE A 127 -31.91 11.54 -11.54
C PHE A 127 -31.47 10.08 -11.71
N GLY A 128 -31.98 9.14 -10.89
CA GLY A 128 -31.63 7.72 -10.92
C GLY A 128 -32.24 6.95 -12.11
N SER A 129 -33.45 7.27 -12.55
CA SER A 129 -34.08 6.59 -13.69
C SER A 129 -33.55 7.03 -15.06
N GLY A 130 -32.87 8.18 -15.13
CA GLY A 130 -32.18 8.64 -16.33
C GLY A 130 -30.88 7.90 -16.60
N ALA A 131 -30.32 7.22 -15.61
CA ALA A 131 -29.11 6.39 -15.75
C ALA A 131 -29.39 4.95 -16.18
N ARG A 132 -30.65 4.50 -16.16
CA ARG A 132 -31.05 3.14 -16.59
C ARG A 132 -31.56 3.05 -18.03
N GLY A 133 -31.62 4.15 -18.75
CA GLY A 133 -32.08 4.20 -20.15
C GLY A 133 -30.96 4.48 -21.14
N SER A 134 -30.54 3.44 -21.86
CA SER A 134 -29.78 3.49 -23.11
C SER A 134 -28.27 3.71 -23.01
N GLY A 135 -27.59 2.63 -23.07
CA GLY A 135 -26.16 2.50 -23.26
C GLY A 135 -25.52 1.85 -22.06
N SER A 136 -25.37 0.53 -22.14
CA SER A 136 -24.47 -0.24 -21.27
C SER A 136 -23.08 0.39 -21.29
N ARG A 137 -22.86 1.46 -20.53
CA ARG A 137 -21.52 1.80 -20.06
C ARG A 137 -21.21 0.72 -19.05
N SER A 138 -20.59 -0.35 -19.53
CA SER A 138 -20.04 -1.36 -18.63
C SER A 138 -19.17 -0.63 -17.63
N THR A 139 -19.62 -0.60 -16.38
CA THR A 139 -18.86 -0.01 -15.28
C THR A 139 -17.50 -0.68 -15.28
N LYS A 140 -16.46 0.12 -15.41
CA LYS A 140 -15.08 -0.40 -15.42
C LYS A 140 -14.73 -0.82 -14.02
N PHE A 141 -14.56 -2.10 -13.79
CA PHE A 141 -14.13 -2.63 -12.50
C PHE A 141 -12.62 -2.87 -12.52
N ARG A 142 -11.95 -2.40 -11.49
CA ARG A 142 -10.53 -2.71 -11.27
C ARG A 142 -10.39 -4.21 -11.01
N GLY A 143 -9.36 -4.82 -11.57
CA GLY A 143 -8.99 -6.21 -11.31
C GLY A 143 -8.55 -6.40 -9.87
N GLN A 144 -8.67 -7.63 -9.37
CA GLN A 144 -8.20 -8.01 -8.04
C GLN A 144 -6.68 -7.94 -7.97
N ASP A 145 -6.17 -7.60 -6.77
CA ASP A 145 -4.75 -7.60 -6.49
C ASP A 145 -4.27 -9.04 -6.26
N TYR A 146 -3.03 -9.33 -6.70
CA TYR A 146 -2.36 -10.60 -6.44
C TYR A 146 -1.37 -10.46 -5.31
N GLN A 147 -1.20 -11.54 -4.57
CA GLN A 147 -0.17 -11.68 -3.53
C GLN A 147 0.72 -12.85 -3.90
N ALA A 148 2.04 -12.67 -3.75
CA ALA A 148 3.03 -13.70 -3.99
C ALA A 148 4.12 -13.61 -2.92
N GLU A 149 4.72 -14.75 -2.61
CA GLU A 149 5.90 -14.83 -1.75
C GLU A 149 7.12 -15.15 -2.62
N LEU A 150 8.21 -14.47 -2.33
CA LEU A 150 9.49 -14.73 -2.99
C LEU A 150 10.53 -15.12 -1.96
N HIS A 151 10.95 -16.38 -2.03
CA HIS A 151 11.98 -16.93 -1.17
C HIS A 151 13.36 -16.56 -1.71
N LEU A 152 14.18 -15.96 -0.85
CA LEU A 152 15.54 -15.53 -1.14
C LEU A 152 16.52 -16.14 -0.14
N SER A 153 17.72 -16.46 -0.59
CA SER A 153 18.84 -16.69 0.33
C SER A 153 19.35 -15.34 0.88
N LEU A 154 20.10 -15.39 1.97
CA LEU A 154 20.74 -14.20 2.53
C LEU A 154 21.72 -13.58 1.51
N HIS A 155 22.42 -14.42 0.73
CA HIS A 155 23.33 -13.96 -0.32
C HIS A 155 22.61 -13.26 -1.47
N ASP A 156 21.46 -13.79 -1.92
CA ASP A 156 20.65 -13.13 -2.96
C ASP A 156 20.14 -11.77 -2.49
N ALA A 157 19.64 -11.71 -1.24
CA ALA A 157 19.17 -10.47 -0.66
C ALA A 157 20.29 -9.43 -0.40
N SER A 158 21.57 -9.86 -0.43
CA SER A 158 22.72 -8.97 -0.27
C SER A 158 23.14 -8.26 -1.56
N LYS A 159 22.62 -8.67 -2.71
CA LYS A 159 23.02 -8.12 -4.03
C LYS A 159 21.81 -7.67 -4.82
N THR A 160 21.95 -6.55 -5.51
CA THR A 160 20.93 -6.16 -6.49
C THR A 160 20.99 -7.10 -7.69
N HIS A 161 19.89 -7.78 -7.94
CA HIS A 161 19.78 -8.70 -9.06
C HIS A 161 18.38 -8.67 -9.68
N THR A 162 18.26 -9.26 -10.85
CA THR A 162 16.97 -9.35 -11.54
C THR A 162 16.49 -10.79 -11.51
N GLN A 163 15.24 -10.99 -11.15
CA GLN A 163 14.60 -12.30 -11.14
C GLN A 163 13.32 -12.28 -11.97
N THR A 164 13.07 -13.38 -12.68
CA THR A 164 11.82 -13.57 -13.42
C THR A 164 10.87 -14.42 -12.60
N LEU A 165 9.68 -13.91 -12.38
CA LEU A 165 8.59 -14.60 -11.68
C LEU A 165 7.50 -14.96 -12.69
N THR A 166 7.01 -16.19 -12.63
CA THR A 166 5.85 -16.62 -13.42
C THR A 166 4.61 -16.56 -12.55
N ILE A 167 3.70 -15.66 -12.88
CA ILE A 167 2.43 -15.47 -12.16
C ILE A 167 1.31 -15.58 -13.19
N ASN A 168 0.42 -16.55 -13.02
CA ASN A 168 -0.69 -16.80 -13.95
C ASN A 168 -0.24 -16.82 -15.43
N GLU A 169 0.76 -17.66 -15.72
CA GLU A 169 1.34 -17.87 -17.07
C GLU A 169 2.05 -16.65 -17.67
N LYS A 170 2.16 -15.55 -16.93
CA LYS A 170 2.92 -14.36 -17.35
C LYS A 170 4.25 -14.29 -16.64
N ASN A 171 5.32 -14.12 -17.43
CA ASN A 171 6.66 -13.90 -16.91
C ASN A 171 6.86 -12.41 -16.61
N ILE A 172 7.07 -12.09 -15.35
CA ILE A 172 7.31 -10.73 -14.87
C ILE A 172 8.78 -10.65 -14.44
N ARG A 173 9.54 -9.75 -15.02
CA ARG A 173 10.92 -9.49 -14.63
C ARG A 173 10.97 -8.38 -13.61
N ILE A 174 11.48 -8.67 -12.41
CA ILE A 174 11.61 -7.73 -11.31
C ILE A 174 13.06 -7.52 -10.94
N THR A 175 13.39 -6.31 -10.52
CA THR A 175 14.70 -6.01 -9.92
C THR A 175 14.55 -5.98 -8.41
N ILE A 176 15.31 -6.84 -7.73
CA ILE A 176 15.37 -6.93 -6.29
C ILE A 176 16.58 -6.12 -5.83
N PRO A 177 16.39 -5.00 -5.13
CA PRO A 177 17.50 -4.20 -4.64
C PRO A 177 18.21 -4.89 -3.48
N ALA A 178 19.50 -4.68 -3.35
CA ALA A 178 20.29 -5.15 -2.21
C ALA A 178 19.74 -4.55 -0.90
N GLY A 179 19.82 -5.31 0.18
CA GLY A 179 19.45 -4.84 1.51
C GLY A 179 17.99 -5.09 1.89
N VAL A 180 17.18 -5.77 1.06
CA VAL A 180 15.79 -6.09 1.39
C VAL A 180 15.69 -6.83 2.72
N GLU A 181 14.59 -6.62 3.44
CA GLU A 181 14.33 -7.22 4.75
C GLU A 181 13.37 -8.41 4.63
N ASN A 182 13.45 -9.33 5.60
CA ASN A 182 12.49 -10.42 5.70
C ASN A 182 11.10 -9.87 6.00
N GLY A 183 10.08 -10.31 5.26
CA GLY A 183 8.70 -9.82 5.35
C GLY A 183 8.46 -8.49 4.64
N GLN A 184 9.47 -7.90 3.99
CA GLN A 184 9.27 -6.67 3.23
C GLN A 184 8.39 -6.91 2.01
N VAL A 185 7.40 -6.02 1.80
CA VAL A 185 6.47 -6.09 0.67
C VAL A 185 6.81 -5.03 -0.36
N ILE A 186 6.83 -5.43 -1.64
CA ILE A 186 6.90 -4.51 -2.77
C ILE A 186 5.61 -4.60 -3.59
N ARG A 187 5.18 -3.46 -4.15
CA ARG A 187 4.00 -3.37 -5.01
C ARG A 187 4.40 -3.12 -6.46
N LEU A 188 3.95 -3.96 -7.35
CA LEU A 188 4.06 -3.80 -8.80
C LEU A 188 2.69 -3.40 -9.36
N LYS A 189 2.57 -2.15 -9.80
CA LYS A 189 1.31 -1.60 -10.31
C LYS A 189 0.88 -2.31 -11.60
N ASN A 190 -0.42 -2.54 -11.73
CA ASN A 190 -1.06 -3.13 -12.91
C ASN A 190 -0.64 -4.58 -13.24
N HIS A 191 -0.03 -5.31 -12.29
CA HIS A 191 0.38 -6.70 -12.45
C HIS A 191 -0.56 -7.70 -11.75
N GLY A 192 -1.72 -7.26 -11.26
CA GLY A 192 -2.79 -8.09 -10.71
C GLY A 192 -3.72 -8.66 -11.80
N ALA A 193 -4.93 -9.09 -11.41
CA ALA A 193 -5.95 -9.58 -12.32
C ALA A 193 -6.38 -8.51 -13.33
N PRO A 194 -6.79 -8.89 -14.54
CA PRO A 194 -7.35 -7.95 -15.51
C PRO A 194 -8.64 -7.34 -14.95
N GLY A 195 -8.80 -6.04 -15.15
CA GLY A 195 -10.05 -5.36 -14.84
C GLY A 195 -11.19 -5.80 -15.77
N ALA A 196 -12.42 -5.79 -15.26
CA ALA A 196 -13.60 -6.07 -16.05
C ALA A 196 -14.03 -4.82 -16.84
N ASN A 197 -14.62 -5.04 -18.02
CA ASN A 197 -15.18 -3.99 -18.88
C ASN A 197 -14.17 -2.89 -19.29
N GLY A 198 -12.88 -3.24 -19.46
CA GLY A 198 -11.82 -2.29 -19.78
C GLY A 198 -11.36 -1.45 -18.56
N GLY A 199 -11.62 -1.96 -17.35
CA GLY A 199 -11.07 -1.41 -16.13
C GLY A 199 -9.56 -1.65 -16.00
N PRO A 200 -8.85 -0.90 -15.13
CA PRO A 200 -7.43 -1.12 -14.89
C PRO A 200 -7.19 -2.47 -14.22
N ASN A 201 -6.02 -3.04 -14.46
CA ASN A 201 -5.61 -4.25 -13.76
C ASN A 201 -5.42 -3.95 -12.25
N GLY A 202 -5.52 -4.99 -11.43
CA GLY A 202 -5.07 -4.95 -10.03
C GLY A 202 -3.55 -4.81 -9.93
N ASP A 203 -3.03 -4.75 -8.73
CA ASP A 203 -1.61 -4.70 -8.43
C ASP A 203 -1.11 -6.08 -7.96
N LEU A 204 0.20 -6.29 -8.02
CA LEU A 204 0.86 -7.46 -7.46
C LEU A 204 1.69 -7.04 -6.26
N TYR A 205 1.43 -7.67 -5.12
CA TYR A 205 2.20 -7.51 -3.89
C TYR A 205 3.11 -8.72 -3.72
N ILE A 206 4.41 -8.48 -3.60
CA ILE A 206 5.41 -9.54 -3.41
C ILE A 206 6.03 -9.36 -2.03
N THR A 207 5.89 -10.38 -1.19
CA THR A 207 6.53 -10.45 0.12
C THR A 207 7.83 -11.21 0.02
N PHE A 208 8.95 -10.61 0.43
CA PHE A 208 10.25 -11.29 0.48
C PHE A 208 10.36 -12.15 1.73
N ILE A 209 10.65 -13.43 1.54
CA ILE A 209 10.94 -14.38 2.63
C ILE A 209 12.41 -14.75 2.56
N ILE A 210 13.21 -14.27 3.52
CA ILE A 210 14.64 -14.56 3.56
C ILE A 210 14.89 -15.76 4.49
N ALA A 211 15.41 -16.84 3.90
CA ALA A 211 15.74 -18.03 4.66
C ALA A 211 16.88 -17.75 5.65
N PRO A 212 16.86 -18.35 6.86
CA PRO A 212 17.99 -18.32 7.77
C PRO A 212 19.25 -18.89 7.10
N ASP A 213 20.37 -18.19 7.25
CA ASP A 213 21.65 -18.65 6.74
C ASP A 213 22.37 -19.49 7.82
N PRO A 214 23.03 -20.61 7.46
CA PRO A 214 23.70 -21.49 8.44
C PRO A 214 24.95 -20.85 9.07
N VAL A 215 25.57 -19.89 8.41
CA VAL A 215 26.81 -19.23 8.85
C VAL A 215 26.55 -17.86 9.43
N PHE A 216 25.69 -17.06 8.76
CA PHE A 216 25.46 -15.67 9.10
C PHE A 216 24.15 -15.47 9.82
N LYS A 217 24.18 -14.92 11.03
CA LYS A 217 23.01 -14.41 11.72
C LYS A 217 22.87 -12.91 11.43
N ARG A 218 21.83 -12.50 10.72
CA ARG A 218 21.55 -11.10 10.42
C ARG A 218 20.73 -10.45 11.53
N VAL A 219 21.14 -9.26 11.99
CA VAL A 219 20.37 -8.39 12.90
C VAL A 219 20.41 -6.98 12.34
N GLY A 220 19.33 -6.52 11.76
CA GLY A 220 19.30 -5.27 11.00
C GLY A 220 20.24 -5.33 9.79
N ASN A 221 21.25 -4.45 9.76
CA ASN A 221 22.29 -4.45 8.74
C ASN A 221 23.60 -5.10 9.21
N ASP A 222 23.67 -5.55 10.47
CA ASP A 222 24.86 -6.21 10.99
C ASP A 222 24.74 -7.72 10.84
N LEU A 223 25.91 -8.36 10.65
CA LEU A 223 26.06 -9.81 10.54
C LEU A 223 26.85 -10.31 11.73
N TYR A 224 26.50 -11.49 12.20
CA TYR A 224 27.16 -12.19 13.30
C TYR A 224 27.54 -13.58 12.85
N ILE A 225 28.80 -13.98 13.12
CA ILE A 225 29.30 -15.34 12.88
C ILE A 225 30.08 -15.84 14.08
N ASN A 226 30.11 -17.14 14.25
CA ASN A 226 31.06 -17.81 15.12
C ASN A 226 32.22 -18.36 14.25
N LEU A 227 33.43 -18.11 14.68
CA LEU A 227 34.63 -18.53 14.00
C LEU A 227 35.44 -19.43 14.90
N ASP A 228 35.64 -20.67 14.47
CA ASP A 228 36.47 -21.62 15.19
C ASP A 228 37.95 -21.26 14.99
N VAL A 229 38.66 -21.17 16.10
CA VAL A 229 40.09 -20.87 16.17
C VAL A 229 40.78 -21.95 17.00
N ASP A 230 41.86 -22.51 16.47
CA ASP A 230 42.62 -23.50 17.26
C ASP A 230 43.30 -22.85 18.47
N LEU A 231 43.55 -23.64 19.49
CA LEU A 231 44.14 -23.21 20.74
C LEU A 231 45.50 -22.50 20.55
N TYR A 232 46.33 -22.99 19.62
CA TYR A 232 47.66 -22.44 19.41
C TYR A 232 47.59 -21.05 18.81
N THR A 233 46.75 -20.83 17.81
CA THR A 233 46.47 -19.53 17.24
C THR A 233 45.86 -18.57 18.26
N ALA A 234 44.98 -19.07 19.15
CA ALA A 234 44.41 -18.21 20.20
C ALA A 234 45.46 -17.76 21.23
N VAL A 235 46.39 -18.66 21.62
CA VAL A 235 47.44 -18.38 22.62
C VAL A 235 48.57 -17.55 22.00
N LEU A 236 49.11 -17.98 20.87
CA LEU A 236 50.34 -17.41 20.29
C LEU A 236 50.05 -16.25 19.30
N GLY A 237 48.81 -16.09 18.90
CA GLY A 237 48.40 -15.20 17.83
C GLY A 237 48.60 -15.83 16.46
N GLY A 238 48.05 -15.23 15.43
CA GLY A 238 48.13 -15.75 14.05
C GLY A 238 47.12 -15.09 13.12
N GLU A 239 46.85 -15.77 12.03
CA GLU A 239 45.86 -15.34 11.04
C GLU A 239 44.87 -16.47 10.80
N VAL A 240 43.58 -16.11 10.73
CA VAL A 240 42.49 -17.04 10.40
C VAL A 240 41.70 -16.51 9.21
N MET A 241 41.16 -17.41 8.42
CA MET A 241 40.28 -17.04 7.31
C MET A 241 38.85 -16.91 7.79
N VAL A 242 38.19 -15.82 7.44
CA VAL A 242 36.82 -15.50 7.82
C VAL A 242 35.98 -15.42 6.55
N ASP A 243 34.86 -16.11 6.53
CA ASP A 243 33.88 -15.99 5.45
C ASP A 243 33.10 -14.67 5.59
N THR A 244 32.94 -13.97 4.48
CA THR A 244 32.11 -12.78 4.36
C THR A 244 31.17 -12.94 3.17
N LEU A 245 30.18 -12.05 3.03
CA LEU A 245 29.29 -12.06 1.86
C LEU A 245 30.01 -11.83 0.53
N ASP A 246 31.19 -11.18 0.57
CA ASP A 246 32.01 -10.86 -0.62
C ASP A 246 33.13 -11.87 -0.87
N GLY A 247 33.27 -12.87 -0.02
CA GLY A 247 34.35 -13.85 -0.07
C GLY A 247 35.13 -13.99 1.23
N LYS A 248 36.29 -14.60 1.19
CA LYS A 248 37.13 -14.87 2.38
C LYS A 248 38.13 -13.75 2.61
N ILE A 249 38.27 -13.35 3.86
CA ILE A 249 39.27 -12.38 4.29
C ILE A 249 40.15 -12.95 5.40
N LYS A 250 41.41 -12.47 5.46
CA LYS A 250 42.31 -12.80 6.58
C LYS A 250 42.02 -11.90 7.77
N LEU A 251 41.84 -12.48 8.94
CA LEU A 251 41.66 -11.79 10.21
C LEU A 251 42.82 -12.13 11.14
N LYS A 252 43.49 -11.10 11.64
CA LYS A 252 44.57 -11.26 12.60
C LYS A 252 44.02 -11.52 13.99
N VAL A 253 44.45 -12.63 14.59
CA VAL A 253 44.17 -13.00 15.99
C VAL A 253 45.31 -12.55 16.87
N LYS A 254 45.00 -11.79 17.93
CA LYS A 254 46.02 -11.34 18.89
C LYS A 254 46.41 -12.45 19.83
N PRO A 255 47.70 -12.52 20.26
CA PRO A 255 48.10 -13.46 21.32
C PRO A 255 47.24 -13.30 22.58
N GLY A 256 46.87 -14.44 23.18
CA GLY A 256 46.07 -14.46 24.38
C GLY A 256 44.56 -14.19 24.15
N THR A 257 44.07 -14.33 22.92
CA THR A 257 42.67 -14.17 22.57
C THR A 257 41.82 -15.21 23.32
N GLN A 258 40.85 -14.73 24.10
CA GLN A 258 39.96 -15.58 24.91
C GLN A 258 38.77 -16.08 24.10
N ASN A 259 38.23 -17.23 24.52
CA ASN A 259 36.97 -17.74 23.96
C ASN A 259 35.83 -16.75 24.14
N GLY A 260 34.99 -16.58 23.14
CA GLY A 260 33.88 -15.61 23.14
C GLY A 260 34.30 -14.18 22.85
N THR A 261 35.61 -13.89 22.65
CA THR A 261 36.09 -12.57 22.23
C THR A 261 35.45 -12.17 20.90
N LYS A 262 34.98 -10.92 20.81
CA LYS A 262 34.35 -10.42 19.60
C LYS A 262 35.26 -9.46 18.85
N SER A 263 35.39 -9.66 17.54
CA SER A 263 36.07 -8.77 16.61
C SER A 263 35.06 -8.15 15.66
N ARG A 264 35.18 -6.84 15.42
CA ARG A 264 34.30 -6.09 14.50
C ARG A 264 35.02 -5.80 13.20
N LEU A 265 34.45 -6.21 12.10
CA LEU A 265 34.92 -5.90 10.75
C LEU A 265 34.00 -4.86 10.14
N LYS A 266 34.47 -3.61 10.15
CA LYS A 266 33.68 -2.46 9.72
C LYS A 266 33.33 -2.54 8.23
N GLY A 267 32.06 -2.30 7.89
CA GLY A 267 31.57 -2.28 6.53
C GLY A 267 31.54 -3.65 5.84
N LYS A 268 31.63 -4.76 6.61
CA LYS A 268 31.53 -6.14 6.11
C LYS A 268 30.21 -6.84 6.48
N GLY A 269 29.23 -6.06 6.95
CA GLY A 269 27.89 -6.51 7.24
C GLY A 269 26.99 -6.53 6.01
N PHE A 270 25.69 -6.46 6.24
CA PHE A 270 24.67 -6.49 5.20
C PHE A 270 24.47 -5.11 4.57
N PRO A 271 24.20 -5.02 3.27
CA PRO A 271 23.95 -3.73 2.61
C PRO A 271 22.69 -3.05 3.18
N VAL A 272 22.74 -1.72 3.23
CA VAL A 272 21.61 -0.89 3.67
C VAL A 272 20.66 -0.69 2.49
N TYR A 273 19.39 -1.04 2.67
CA TYR A 273 18.37 -0.93 1.64
C TYR A 273 18.33 0.47 1.00
N LYS A 274 18.37 0.53 -0.32
CA LYS A 274 18.37 1.78 -1.13
C LYS A 274 19.48 2.79 -0.80
N LYS A 275 20.56 2.36 -0.13
CA LYS A 275 21.74 3.21 0.11
C LYS A 275 22.97 2.51 -0.45
N GLU A 276 23.27 2.81 -1.69
CA GLU A 276 24.43 2.24 -2.38
C GLU A 276 25.75 2.55 -1.64
N GLY A 277 26.62 1.56 -1.54
CA GLY A 277 27.90 1.70 -0.83
C GLY A 277 27.83 1.75 0.70
N SER A 278 26.64 1.69 1.29
CA SER A 278 26.47 1.65 2.73
C SER A 278 26.22 0.22 3.21
N PHE A 279 27.03 -0.22 4.18
CA PHE A 279 26.96 -1.56 4.77
C PHE A 279 26.98 -1.46 6.28
N GLY A 280 26.36 -2.44 6.92
CA GLY A 280 26.56 -2.68 8.37
C GLY A 280 27.92 -3.30 8.63
N ASP A 281 28.13 -3.84 9.82
CA ASP A 281 29.37 -4.44 10.26
C ASP A 281 29.23 -5.97 10.41
N LEU A 282 30.35 -6.68 10.31
CA LEU A 282 30.42 -8.09 10.61
C LEU A 282 31.07 -8.28 11.99
N PHE A 283 30.35 -8.91 12.89
CA PHE A 283 30.82 -9.28 14.23
C PHE A 283 31.22 -10.75 14.22
N VAL A 284 32.51 -10.99 14.44
CA VAL A 284 33.09 -12.32 14.52
C VAL A 284 33.30 -12.68 15.98
N THR A 285 32.66 -13.73 16.46
CA THR A 285 32.88 -14.28 17.82
C THR A 285 33.84 -15.46 17.71
N TYR A 286 34.99 -15.39 18.37
CA TYR A 286 35.96 -16.48 18.39
C TYR A 286 35.47 -17.63 19.28
N ASN A 287 35.45 -18.82 18.74
CA ASN A 287 35.22 -20.09 19.45
C ASN A 287 36.53 -20.87 19.50
N VAL A 288 37.20 -20.88 20.66
CA VAL A 288 38.49 -21.54 20.79
C VAL A 288 38.30 -23.06 20.94
N LEU A 289 38.83 -23.77 19.95
CA LEU A 289 38.78 -25.24 19.95
C LEU A 289 39.97 -25.81 20.69
N ILE A 290 39.67 -26.57 21.72
CA ILE A 290 40.67 -27.36 22.47
C ILE A 290 40.93 -28.65 21.70
N PRO A 291 42.19 -28.98 21.38
CA PRO A 291 42.50 -30.20 20.65
C PRO A 291 42.14 -31.45 21.49
N THR A 292 41.42 -32.38 20.86
CA THR A 292 40.94 -33.61 21.54
C THR A 292 41.85 -34.81 21.35
N ASN A 293 42.63 -34.85 20.25
CA ASN A 293 43.48 -35.97 19.90
C ASN A 293 44.95 -35.57 20.04
N LEU A 294 45.46 -35.52 21.27
CA LEU A 294 46.85 -35.17 21.54
C LEU A 294 47.80 -36.37 21.35
N THR A 295 48.90 -36.14 20.67
CA THR A 295 50.00 -37.11 20.64
C THR A 295 50.67 -37.22 22.02
N ALA A 296 51.42 -38.32 22.28
CA ALA A 296 52.14 -38.48 23.55
C ALA A 296 53.04 -37.25 23.83
N ARG A 297 53.74 -36.77 22.82
CA ARG A 297 54.60 -35.58 22.97
C ARG A 297 53.85 -34.29 23.28
N GLN A 298 52.70 -34.10 22.68
CA GLN A 298 51.84 -32.95 23.01
C GLN A 298 51.32 -33.01 24.45
N ASN A 299 50.90 -34.18 24.92
CA ASN A 299 50.51 -34.40 26.31
C ASN A 299 51.63 -34.07 27.29
N GLU A 300 52.88 -34.54 27.00
CA GLU A 300 54.04 -34.19 27.82
C GLU A 300 54.22 -32.65 27.90
N LEU A 301 54.22 -31.97 26.74
CA LEU A 301 54.39 -30.50 26.70
C LEU A 301 53.27 -29.76 27.44
N PHE A 302 52.02 -30.15 27.31
CA PHE A 302 50.92 -29.55 28.08
C PHE A 302 51.04 -29.83 29.57
N THR A 303 51.55 -31.02 29.95
CA THR A 303 51.81 -31.37 31.35
C THR A 303 52.96 -30.50 31.93
N GLU A 304 54.02 -30.29 31.17
CA GLU A 304 55.09 -29.35 31.52
C GLU A 304 54.56 -27.94 31.72
N LEU A 305 53.81 -27.39 30.74
CA LEU A 305 53.19 -26.08 30.80
C LEU A 305 52.27 -25.91 32.03
N SER A 306 51.53 -26.95 32.40
CA SER A 306 50.62 -26.90 33.56
C SER A 306 51.37 -26.79 34.91
N LYS A 307 52.64 -27.21 34.96
CA LYS A 307 53.52 -27.10 36.14
C LYS A 307 54.27 -25.76 36.26
N MET A 308 54.22 -24.92 35.15
CA MET A 308 54.89 -23.62 35.12
C MET A 308 54.00 -22.48 35.65
N LYS A 309 52.87 -22.76 36.28
CA LYS A 309 51.98 -21.76 36.88
C LYS A 309 52.58 -21.10 38.09
#